data_4125a101bc56ad22ec58db2ddff31a0b
#
_entry.id   4125a101bc56ad22ec58db2ddff31a0b
#
_cell.length_a   1.000
_cell.length_b   1.000
_cell.length_c   1.000
_cell.angle_alpha   90.00
_cell.angle_beta   90.00
_cell.angle_gamma   90.00
#
_symmetry.space_group_name_H-M   'P 1'
#
loop_
_entity.id
_entity.type
_entity.pdbx_description
1 polymer ?
#
loop_
_entity_poly.entity_id
_entity_poly.type
_entity_poly.pdbx_seq_one_letter_code
_entity_poly.pdbx_strand_id
1 'polypeptide(L)'
;VTHDGVETDLDLGHYERFLDFETSRYSITLSGSIFKELIEKERAGGFHGKTVQLVPHFTELVQEKIMNASKNSDIHIVEIGGTVGDYEGLSFIEAIRLFGNKVGRRNCLYVNVVYVPWINTSKELKSKPAQNALKDLRGFGIIPDVVVCRTEKPAPREICEKIARFSGIPDEAVLNLPDIDSVYDVPFNVLKSGVLEILNDFVGDDSEPDMSDWEEFSKKRAQKNARTVKVGLVAKYVGNEDTYICVTEALKAAAAWNNVNLDLRWINAEKVDDKMLSEVDGLVVPGGFGNRGVEGKIVAANYALDHDVPYLGLCLGMQVACIANARRAGLTQANSEEFDKETKENVIYLMNGQEGKESTGGSMRLGDFPAKLVKGSKTAKIYGKTNIVERHRHRYEFNNSYEKEFEKNGM
;
A
#
# COMPACT_ATOMS: atom_id res chain seq x y z
N VAL A 1 -2.13 -6.45 1.23
CA VAL A 1 -2.00 -7.89 1.53
C VAL A 1 -0.66 -8.37 1.06
N THR A 2 0.09 -9.10 1.90
CA THR A 2 1.37 -9.73 1.55
C THR A 2 1.18 -10.96 0.65
N HIS A 3 2.26 -11.42 0.00
CA HIS A 3 2.20 -12.63 -0.86
C HIS A 3 1.75 -13.88 -0.08
N ASP A 4 2.09 -13.97 1.20
CA ASP A 4 1.76 -15.09 2.10
C ASP A 4 0.48 -14.87 2.93
N GLY A 5 -0.35 -13.88 2.57
CA GLY A 5 -1.73 -13.74 3.01
C GLY A 5 -1.96 -12.97 4.31
N VAL A 6 -1.16 -11.99 4.62
CA VAL A 6 -1.40 -11.08 5.74
C VAL A 6 -2.00 -9.75 5.24
N GLU A 7 -3.07 -9.28 5.87
CA GLU A 7 -3.63 -7.95 5.62
C GLU A 7 -2.72 -6.89 6.24
N THR A 8 -2.46 -5.83 5.49
CA THR A 8 -1.47 -4.80 5.83
C THR A 8 -1.98 -3.40 5.51
N ASP A 9 -1.28 -2.40 6.00
CA ASP A 9 -1.46 -1.02 5.58
C ASP A 9 -0.99 -0.80 4.12
N LEU A 10 -1.31 0.35 3.57
CA LEU A 10 -1.00 0.70 2.17
C LEU A 10 0.50 0.90 1.92
N ASP A 11 1.26 1.24 2.96
CA ASP A 11 2.69 1.55 2.87
C ASP A 11 3.53 0.41 2.30
N LEU A 12 3.17 -0.85 2.61
CA LEU A 12 3.85 -2.02 2.08
C LEU A 12 3.81 -2.07 0.55
N GLY A 13 2.74 -1.58 -0.07
CA GLY A 13 2.66 -1.44 -1.52
C GLY A 13 3.68 -0.44 -2.08
N HIS A 14 4.03 0.61 -1.33
CA HIS A 14 5.11 1.51 -1.70
C HIS A 14 6.47 0.81 -1.59
N TYR A 15 6.72 0.05 -0.52
CA TYR A 15 7.98 -0.69 -0.37
C TYR A 15 8.18 -1.69 -1.50
N GLU A 16 7.15 -2.45 -1.88
CA GLU A 16 7.21 -3.37 -3.02
C GLU A 16 7.57 -2.64 -4.33
N ARG A 17 6.95 -1.49 -4.59
CA ARG A 17 7.24 -0.70 -5.81
C ARG A 17 8.64 -0.10 -5.86
N PHE A 18 9.18 0.30 -4.70
CA PHE A 18 10.49 0.94 -4.63
C PHE A 18 11.65 -0.05 -4.56
N LEU A 19 11.44 -1.21 -3.97
CA LEU A 19 12.50 -2.19 -3.71
C LEU A 19 12.41 -3.44 -4.61
N ASP A 20 11.35 -3.52 -5.42
CA ASP A 20 11.08 -4.64 -6.35
C ASP A 20 11.18 -6.02 -5.68
N PHE A 21 10.56 -6.14 -4.49
CA PHE A 21 10.47 -7.41 -3.77
C PHE A 21 9.05 -7.61 -3.21
N GLU A 22 8.69 -8.85 -2.92
CA GLU A 22 7.40 -9.19 -2.33
C GLU A 22 7.46 -9.13 -0.81
N THR A 23 6.55 -8.35 -0.20
CA THR A 23 6.42 -8.29 1.25
C THR A 23 5.76 -9.54 1.81
N SER A 24 6.19 -9.97 2.99
CA SER A 24 5.70 -11.13 3.71
C SER A 24 5.11 -10.75 5.07
N ARG A 25 4.58 -11.75 5.79
CA ARG A 25 4.12 -11.59 7.19
C ARG A 25 5.16 -11.00 8.13
N TYR A 26 6.44 -11.10 7.76
CA TYR A 26 7.52 -10.52 8.54
C TYR A 26 7.73 -9.03 8.26
N SER A 27 7.13 -8.51 7.20
CA SER A 27 7.25 -7.11 6.80
C SER A 27 6.33 -6.17 7.57
N ILE A 28 5.47 -6.70 8.45
CA ILE A 28 4.58 -5.87 9.28
C ILE A 28 4.44 -6.46 10.68
N THR A 29 4.40 -5.58 11.68
CA THR A 29 4.11 -5.94 13.06
C THR A 29 3.17 -4.92 13.68
N LEU A 30 1.97 -5.35 14.00
CA LEU A 30 0.94 -4.51 14.63
C LEU A 30 0.93 -4.70 16.14
N SER A 31 0.68 -3.63 16.90
CA SER A 31 0.55 -3.69 18.38
C SER A 31 -0.46 -4.73 18.82
N GLY A 32 -1.63 -4.81 18.15
CA GLY A 32 -2.64 -5.82 18.43
C GLY A 32 -2.15 -7.25 18.29
N SER A 33 -1.28 -7.54 17.32
CA SER A 33 -0.67 -8.88 17.14
C SER A 33 0.29 -9.23 18.28
N ILE A 34 1.08 -8.28 18.74
CA ILE A 34 1.99 -8.46 19.88
C ILE A 34 1.21 -8.68 21.17
N PHE A 35 0.18 -7.88 21.45
CA PHE A 35 -0.67 -8.08 22.63
C PHE A 35 -1.38 -9.42 22.61
N LYS A 36 -1.90 -9.85 21.47
CA LYS A 36 -2.54 -11.17 21.32
C LYS A 36 -1.54 -12.28 21.65
N GLU A 37 -0.36 -12.24 21.07
CA GLU A 37 0.71 -13.24 21.32
C GLU A 37 1.13 -13.28 22.80
N LEU A 38 1.24 -12.11 23.46
CA LEU A 38 1.54 -12.02 24.90
C LEU A 38 0.45 -12.66 25.75
N ILE A 39 -0.82 -12.35 25.46
CA ILE A 39 -1.96 -12.88 26.20
C ILE A 39 -2.07 -14.40 26.02
N GLU A 40 -1.90 -14.90 24.79
CA GLU A 40 -1.93 -16.33 24.50
C GLU A 40 -0.80 -17.06 25.23
N LYS A 41 0.42 -16.52 25.22
CA LYS A 41 1.58 -17.06 25.93
C LYS A 41 1.39 -17.06 27.44
N GLU A 42 0.83 -15.99 28.01
CA GLU A 42 0.50 -15.90 29.43
C GLU A 42 -0.52 -16.97 29.84
N ARG A 43 -1.63 -17.07 29.09
CA ARG A 43 -2.69 -18.04 29.32
C ARG A 43 -2.22 -19.50 29.22
N ALA A 44 -1.24 -19.73 28.33
CA ALA A 44 -0.60 -21.05 28.22
C ALA A 44 0.44 -21.34 29.33
N GLY A 45 0.63 -20.43 30.31
CA GLY A 45 1.60 -20.59 31.38
C GLY A 45 3.05 -20.30 31.00
N GLY A 46 3.30 -19.71 29.83
CA GLY A 46 4.65 -19.48 29.28
C GLY A 46 5.54 -18.54 30.10
N PHE A 47 4.97 -17.80 31.04
CA PHE A 47 5.70 -16.91 31.95
C PHE A 47 5.90 -17.47 33.36
N HIS A 48 5.47 -18.73 33.62
CA HIS A 48 5.67 -19.42 34.90
C HIS A 48 5.24 -18.60 36.11
N GLY A 49 4.10 -17.90 36.03
CA GLY A 49 3.54 -17.08 37.10
C GLY A 49 4.21 -15.72 37.33
N LYS A 50 5.16 -15.33 36.47
CA LYS A 50 5.73 -13.97 36.51
C LYS A 50 4.74 -12.94 35.98
N THR A 51 4.80 -11.72 36.53
CA THR A 51 4.03 -10.59 36.02
C THR A 51 4.48 -10.22 34.62
N VAL A 52 3.54 -10.17 33.67
CA VAL A 52 3.80 -9.72 32.31
C VAL A 52 3.77 -8.18 32.28
N GLN A 53 4.80 -7.58 31.65
CA GLN A 53 4.98 -6.13 31.59
C GLN A 53 5.31 -5.72 30.14
N LEU A 54 5.13 -4.45 29.80
CA LEU A 54 5.55 -3.92 28.50
C LEU A 54 7.06 -4.05 28.30
N VAL A 55 7.84 -3.72 29.32
CA VAL A 55 9.27 -3.98 29.38
C VAL A 55 9.51 -5.03 30.45
N PRO A 56 10.11 -6.20 30.13
CA PRO A 56 10.75 -6.53 28.85
C PRO A 56 9.85 -7.28 27.84
N HIS A 57 8.70 -7.81 28.23
CA HIS A 57 8.01 -8.86 27.45
C HIS A 57 7.49 -8.40 26.11
N PHE A 58 6.82 -7.20 26.04
CA PHE A 58 6.41 -6.63 24.75
C PHE A 58 7.61 -6.24 23.91
N THR A 59 8.59 -5.55 24.51
CA THR A 59 9.77 -5.07 23.79
C THR A 59 10.63 -6.21 23.26
N GLU A 60 10.75 -7.32 23.98
CA GLU A 60 11.46 -8.52 23.52
C GLU A 60 10.77 -9.17 22.31
N LEU A 61 9.44 -9.26 22.31
CA LEU A 61 8.70 -9.78 21.15
C LEU A 61 8.90 -8.90 19.91
N VAL A 62 8.85 -7.57 20.06
CA VAL A 62 9.14 -6.65 18.94
C VAL A 62 10.54 -6.88 18.41
N GLN A 63 11.54 -6.96 19.28
CA GLN A 63 12.94 -7.22 18.88
C GLN A 63 13.09 -8.58 18.19
N GLU A 64 12.38 -9.60 18.65
CA GLU A 64 12.37 -10.93 18.01
C GLU A 64 11.77 -10.87 16.61
N LYS A 65 10.68 -10.12 16.40
CA LYS A 65 10.08 -9.89 15.06
C LYS A 65 11.09 -9.21 14.13
N ILE A 66 11.77 -8.15 14.58
CA ILE A 66 12.81 -7.46 13.81
C ILE A 66 13.94 -8.43 13.41
N MET A 67 14.47 -9.20 14.37
CA MET A 67 15.53 -10.17 14.11
C MET A 67 15.08 -11.27 13.14
N ASN A 68 13.82 -11.70 13.21
CA ASN A 68 13.30 -12.71 12.29
C ASN A 68 13.14 -12.16 10.87
N ALA A 69 12.72 -10.90 10.74
CA ALA A 69 12.57 -10.23 9.44
C ALA A 69 13.93 -9.98 8.76
N SER A 70 15.00 -9.75 9.55
CA SER A 70 16.33 -9.39 9.02
C SER A 70 17.19 -10.56 8.56
N LYS A 71 16.79 -11.82 8.77
CA LYS A 71 17.64 -13.02 8.63
C LYS A 71 18.37 -13.20 7.29
N ASN A 72 17.82 -12.65 6.22
CA ASN A 72 18.35 -12.82 4.86
C ASN A 72 18.70 -11.46 4.23
N SER A 73 19.00 -10.46 5.03
CA SER A 73 19.27 -9.10 4.56
C SER A 73 20.57 -8.58 5.16
N ASP A 74 21.42 -7.98 4.35
CA ASP A 74 22.61 -7.27 4.80
C ASP A 74 22.23 -5.96 5.50
N ILE A 75 21.19 -5.29 4.97
CA ILE A 75 20.61 -4.08 5.52
C ILE A 75 19.11 -4.33 5.75
N HIS A 76 18.63 -4.00 6.95
CA HIS A 76 17.23 -4.12 7.31
C HIS A 76 16.69 -2.76 7.74
N ILE A 77 15.66 -2.26 7.03
CA ILE A 77 15.01 -1.01 7.33
C ILE A 77 13.78 -1.29 8.20
N VAL A 78 13.71 -0.65 9.36
CA VAL A 78 12.59 -0.75 10.29
C VAL A 78 11.90 0.61 10.39
N GLU A 79 10.63 0.67 10.08
CA GLU A 79 9.81 1.86 10.25
C GLU A 79 8.93 1.73 11.49
N ILE A 80 8.93 2.77 12.32
CA ILE A 80 7.98 2.93 13.42
C ILE A 80 6.96 3.98 12.99
N GLY A 81 5.72 3.55 12.78
CA GLY A 81 4.62 4.44 12.39
C GLY A 81 4.18 5.36 13.52
N GLY A 82 3.57 6.48 13.13
CA GLY A 82 3.02 7.49 14.05
C GLY A 82 4.02 8.60 14.40
N THR A 83 3.52 9.57 15.15
CA THR A 83 4.30 10.72 15.62
C THR A 83 5.08 10.37 16.89
N VAL A 84 6.33 10.78 16.98
CA VAL A 84 7.12 10.63 18.22
C VAL A 84 6.43 11.37 19.36
N GLY A 85 6.15 10.64 20.43
CA GLY A 85 5.42 11.16 21.60
C GLY A 85 3.97 10.69 21.71
N ASP A 86 3.40 10.13 20.64
CA ASP A 86 2.08 9.52 20.69
C ASP A 86 2.11 8.19 21.48
N TYR A 87 1.06 7.93 22.23
CA TYR A 87 0.96 6.77 23.12
C TYR A 87 1.11 5.43 22.39
N GLU A 88 0.62 5.35 21.17
CA GLU A 88 0.64 4.14 20.35
C GLU A 88 2.06 3.69 20.00
N GLY A 89 2.97 4.63 19.77
CA GLY A 89 4.36 4.37 19.36
C GLY A 89 5.32 4.08 20.52
N LEU A 90 4.98 4.44 21.77
CA LEU A 90 5.95 4.45 22.88
C LEU A 90 6.62 3.11 23.14
N SER A 91 5.86 2.01 23.12
CA SER A 91 6.40 0.68 23.37
C SER A 91 7.34 0.20 22.25
N PHE A 92 7.07 0.61 21.02
CA PHE A 92 7.95 0.32 19.88
C PHE A 92 9.23 1.16 19.93
N ILE A 93 9.15 2.44 20.28
CA ILE A 93 10.32 3.31 20.45
C ILE A 93 11.23 2.75 21.54
N GLU A 94 10.66 2.30 22.66
CA GLU A 94 11.44 1.66 23.73
C GLU A 94 12.06 0.34 23.26
N ALA A 95 11.32 -0.47 22.48
CA ALA A 95 11.85 -1.71 21.90
C ALA A 95 13.06 -1.43 20.98
N ILE A 96 13.00 -0.41 20.12
CA ILE A 96 14.10 -0.01 19.23
C ILE A 96 15.30 0.50 20.02
N ARG A 97 15.07 1.32 21.05
CA ARG A 97 16.15 1.80 21.92
C ARG A 97 16.91 0.63 22.55
N LEU A 98 16.18 -0.34 23.10
CA LEU A 98 16.77 -1.54 23.69
C LEU A 98 17.42 -2.44 22.64
N PHE A 99 16.83 -2.50 21.44
CA PHE A 99 17.38 -3.25 20.33
C PHE A 99 18.76 -2.74 19.90
N GLY A 100 18.90 -1.41 19.75
CA GLY A 100 20.18 -0.79 19.43
C GLY A 100 21.29 -1.10 20.45
N ASN A 101 20.93 -1.18 21.74
CA ASN A 101 21.86 -1.61 22.79
C ASN A 101 22.24 -3.10 22.64
N LYS A 102 21.29 -3.94 22.25
CA LYS A 102 21.46 -5.38 22.11
C LYS A 102 22.36 -5.75 20.93
N VAL A 103 22.14 -5.13 19.77
CA VAL A 103 22.93 -5.41 18.55
C VAL A 103 24.20 -4.57 18.44
N GLY A 104 24.33 -3.58 19.29
CA GLY A 104 25.42 -2.60 19.28
C GLY A 104 25.07 -1.35 18.48
N ARG A 105 25.26 -0.18 19.09
CA ARG A 105 24.87 1.13 18.53
C ARG A 105 25.44 1.41 17.15
N ARG A 106 26.61 0.86 16.83
CA ARG A 106 27.24 1.01 15.50
C ARG A 106 26.52 0.25 14.37
N ASN A 107 25.65 -0.68 14.72
CA ASN A 107 24.87 -1.47 13.76
C ASN A 107 23.45 -0.90 13.57
N CYS A 108 23.18 0.27 14.13
CA CYS A 108 21.88 0.95 14.02
C CYS A 108 22.07 2.40 13.59
N LEU A 109 21.45 2.79 12.48
CA LEU A 109 21.34 4.19 12.07
C LEU A 109 19.92 4.67 12.40
N TYR A 110 19.80 5.65 13.29
CA TYR A 110 18.51 6.21 13.66
C TYR A 110 18.17 7.41 12.79
N VAL A 111 17.14 7.29 12.00
CA VAL A 111 16.61 8.36 11.15
C VAL A 111 15.29 8.85 11.72
N ASN A 112 15.19 10.12 12.04
CA ASN A 112 13.94 10.72 12.49
C ASN A 112 13.34 11.62 11.41
N VAL A 113 12.15 11.25 10.91
CA VAL A 113 11.39 12.06 9.97
C VAL A 113 10.53 13.05 10.76
N VAL A 114 10.71 14.34 10.53
CA VAL A 114 9.98 15.40 11.21
C VAL A 114 9.24 16.29 10.22
N TYR A 115 8.10 16.82 10.65
CA TYR A 115 7.33 17.76 9.83
C TYR A 115 7.67 19.21 10.21
N VAL A 116 7.95 20.03 9.19
CA VAL A 116 8.21 21.44 9.31
C VAL A 116 7.15 22.20 8.49
N PRO A 117 6.01 22.55 9.12
CA PRO A 117 4.86 23.12 8.42
C PRO A 117 5.14 24.52 7.86
N TRP A 118 4.56 24.80 6.71
CA TRP A 118 4.42 26.13 6.16
C TRP A 118 3.20 26.84 6.75
N ILE A 119 3.38 28.01 7.33
CA ILE A 119 2.27 28.80 7.87
C ILE A 119 1.89 29.90 6.86
N ASN A 120 0.73 29.75 6.25
CA ASN A 120 0.27 30.66 5.19
C ASN A 120 0.09 32.11 5.65
N THR A 121 -0.27 32.35 6.91
CA THR A 121 -0.47 33.70 7.48
C THR A 121 0.84 34.45 7.69
N SER A 122 1.88 33.80 8.21
CA SER A 122 3.19 34.38 8.43
C SER A 122 4.16 34.17 7.26
N LYS A 123 3.77 33.37 6.26
CA LYS A 123 4.58 33.01 5.07
C LYS A 123 5.97 32.48 5.43
N GLU A 124 6.02 31.57 6.40
CA GLU A 124 7.27 30.99 6.86
C GLU A 124 7.11 29.52 7.28
N LEU A 125 8.22 28.78 7.26
CA LEU A 125 8.33 27.46 7.83
C LEU A 125 8.57 27.53 9.34
N LYS A 126 7.87 26.69 10.11
CA LYS A 126 7.98 26.63 11.57
C LYS A 126 8.71 25.38 12.03
N SER A 127 9.93 25.55 12.54
CA SER A 127 10.75 24.45 13.08
C SER A 127 10.31 23.94 14.47
N LYS A 128 9.36 24.60 15.14
CA LYS A 128 9.00 24.24 16.52
C LYS A 128 8.40 22.85 16.68
N PRO A 129 7.51 22.38 15.79
CA PRO A 129 7.01 20.98 15.85
C PRO A 129 8.16 19.96 15.75
N ALA A 130 9.08 20.16 14.80
CA ALA A 130 10.26 19.30 14.65
C ALA A 130 11.13 19.29 15.92
N GLN A 131 11.38 20.46 16.52
CA GLN A 131 12.13 20.57 17.78
C GLN A 131 11.44 19.81 18.92
N ASN A 132 10.10 19.85 18.99
CA ASN A 132 9.36 19.12 20.03
C ASN A 132 9.51 17.61 19.84
N ALA A 133 9.28 17.09 18.63
CA ALA A 133 9.46 15.67 18.33
C ALA A 133 10.88 15.17 18.67
N LEU A 134 11.90 15.95 18.31
CA LEU A 134 13.31 15.63 18.63
C LEU A 134 13.62 15.69 20.13
N LYS A 135 13.00 16.62 20.85
CA LYS A 135 13.09 16.68 22.33
C LYS A 135 12.48 15.44 22.97
N ASP A 136 11.31 15.02 22.47
CA ASP A 136 10.59 13.86 23.00
C ASP A 136 11.37 12.57 22.70
N LEU A 137 11.88 12.41 21.46
CA LEU A 137 12.73 11.28 21.10
C LEU A 137 13.98 11.16 21.98
N ARG A 138 14.63 12.29 22.27
CA ARG A 138 15.77 12.34 23.20
C ARG A 138 15.34 12.01 24.64
N GLY A 139 14.13 12.40 25.05
CA GLY A 139 13.54 12.01 26.33
C GLY A 139 13.39 10.50 26.47
N PHE A 140 13.14 9.79 25.38
CA PHE A 140 13.15 8.32 25.32
C PHE A 140 14.56 7.70 25.24
N GLY A 141 15.62 8.51 25.19
CA GLY A 141 17.01 8.04 25.16
C GLY A 141 17.53 7.69 23.75
N ILE A 142 16.88 8.18 22.70
CA ILE A 142 17.36 8.05 21.31
C ILE A 142 17.83 9.41 20.81
N ILE A 143 19.07 9.48 20.35
CA ILE A 143 19.58 10.60 19.57
C ILE A 143 19.65 10.14 18.13
N PRO A 144 18.94 10.77 17.20
CA PRO A 144 18.98 10.38 15.79
C PRO A 144 20.35 10.69 15.19
N ASP A 145 20.77 9.87 14.25
CA ASP A 145 21.97 10.10 13.43
C ASP A 145 21.64 11.03 12.26
N VAL A 146 20.40 10.93 11.76
CA VAL A 146 19.90 11.72 10.65
C VAL A 146 18.51 12.26 11.00
N VAL A 147 18.25 13.49 10.64
CA VAL A 147 16.92 14.11 10.71
C VAL A 147 16.46 14.49 9.30
N VAL A 148 15.31 13.97 8.89
CA VAL A 148 14.69 14.28 7.62
C VAL A 148 13.53 15.26 7.83
N CYS A 149 13.68 16.50 7.36
CA CYS A 149 12.66 17.53 7.44
C CYS A 149 11.71 17.40 6.23
N ARG A 150 10.48 16.94 6.47
CA ARG A 150 9.40 17.00 5.48
C ARG A 150 8.78 18.38 5.49
N THR A 151 8.73 19.03 4.34
CA THR A 151 8.27 20.42 4.18
C THR A 151 7.39 20.55 2.93
N GLU A 152 6.41 21.45 2.96
CA GLU A 152 5.60 21.76 1.76
C GLU A 152 6.40 22.55 0.72
N LYS A 153 7.44 23.23 1.13
CA LYS A 153 8.32 24.07 0.29
C LYS A 153 9.76 23.84 0.69
N PRO A 154 10.74 24.05 -0.21
CA PRO A 154 12.16 23.98 0.15
C PRO A 154 12.46 24.86 1.38
N ALA A 155 13.08 24.27 2.40
CA ALA A 155 13.46 24.99 3.60
C ALA A 155 14.75 25.78 3.38
N PRO A 156 14.83 27.05 3.85
CA PRO A 156 16.09 27.76 3.96
C PRO A 156 17.08 26.99 4.84
N ARG A 157 18.36 27.04 4.50
CA ARG A 157 19.44 26.36 5.23
C ARG A 157 19.43 26.67 6.72
N GLU A 158 19.12 27.90 7.09
CA GLU A 158 19.03 28.39 8.49
C GLU A 158 18.01 27.57 9.33
N ILE A 159 16.94 27.04 8.71
CA ILE A 159 15.96 26.19 9.40
C ILE A 159 16.59 24.83 9.74
N CYS A 160 17.32 24.22 8.80
CA CYS A 160 18.03 22.96 9.02
C CYS A 160 19.14 23.13 10.08
N GLU A 161 19.97 24.16 9.98
CA GLU A 161 20.99 24.50 10.97
C GLU A 161 20.41 24.72 12.38
N LYS A 162 19.24 25.37 12.46
CA LYS A 162 18.54 25.55 13.73
C LYS A 162 18.07 24.23 14.33
N ILE A 163 17.58 23.31 13.50
CA ILE A 163 17.16 21.97 13.92
C ILE A 163 18.39 21.17 14.35
N ALA A 164 19.47 21.18 13.59
CA ALA A 164 20.73 20.52 13.92
C ALA A 164 21.28 20.95 15.29
N ARG A 165 21.41 22.24 15.50
CA ARG A 165 21.85 22.81 16.80
C ARG A 165 20.94 22.40 17.96
N PHE A 166 19.62 22.36 17.75
CA PHE A 166 18.67 21.92 18.77
C PHE A 166 18.78 20.42 19.07
N SER A 167 19.03 19.62 18.04
CA SER A 167 19.15 18.16 18.13
C SER A 167 20.50 17.69 18.66
N GLY A 168 21.54 18.52 18.50
CA GLY A 168 22.91 18.20 18.85
C GLY A 168 23.59 17.26 17.86
N ILE A 169 23.18 17.33 16.58
CA ILE A 169 23.75 16.55 15.47
C ILE A 169 24.41 17.50 14.46
N PRO A 170 25.30 17.00 13.57
CA PRO A 170 25.92 17.81 12.52
C PRO A 170 24.88 18.43 11.57
N ASP A 171 25.21 19.61 11.02
CA ASP A 171 24.33 20.30 10.07
C ASP A 171 24.07 19.46 8.81
N GLU A 172 25.05 18.67 8.38
CA GLU A 172 24.99 17.77 7.23
C GLU A 172 24.02 16.61 7.43
N ALA A 173 23.74 16.26 8.69
CA ALA A 173 22.81 15.19 9.04
C ALA A 173 21.34 15.66 9.12
N VAL A 174 21.06 16.94 8.85
CA VAL A 174 19.68 17.46 8.75
C VAL A 174 19.32 17.73 7.30
N LEU A 175 18.51 16.82 6.74
CA LEU A 175 18.10 16.83 5.35
C LEU A 175 16.78 17.56 5.15
N ASN A 176 16.64 18.28 4.05
CA ASN A 176 15.37 18.86 3.64
C ASN A 176 14.79 18.09 2.44
N LEU A 177 13.64 17.45 2.64
CA LEU A 177 12.90 16.77 1.59
C LEU A 177 11.53 17.45 1.41
N PRO A 178 11.43 18.48 0.55
CA PRO A 178 10.16 19.14 0.25
C PRO A 178 9.22 18.25 -0.53
N ASP A 179 7.94 18.62 -0.53
CA ASP A 179 6.95 17.98 -1.39
C ASP A 179 7.31 18.13 -2.86
N ILE A 180 7.06 17.10 -3.62
CA ILE A 180 7.33 16.99 -5.05
C ILE A 180 6.15 16.35 -5.77
N ASP A 181 6.05 16.58 -7.06
CA ASP A 181 4.91 16.16 -7.89
C ASP A 181 4.74 14.63 -7.96
N SER A 182 5.80 13.88 -7.72
CA SER A 182 5.75 12.42 -7.76
C SER A 182 6.66 11.78 -6.73
N VAL A 183 6.12 10.80 -6.02
CA VAL A 183 6.89 9.96 -5.08
C VAL A 183 8.06 9.25 -5.75
N TYR A 184 7.97 8.97 -7.04
CA TYR A 184 9.05 8.32 -7.82
C TYR A 184 10.26 9.24 -8.08
N ASP A 185 10.15 10.54 -7.81
CA ASP A 185 11.28 11.47 -7.89
C ASP A 185 11.97 11.67 -6.52
N VAL A 186 11.41 11.10 -5.44
CA VAL A 186 11.99 11.14 -4.09
C VAL A 186 13.41 10.59 -4.05
N PRO A 187 13.77 9.44 -4.69
CA PRO A 187 15.13 8.94 -4.67
C PRO A 187 16.17 9.94 -5.17
N PHE A 188 15.85 10.72 -6.20
CA PHE A 188 16.76 11.77 -6.70
C PHE A 188 16.95 12.92 -5.69
N ASN A 189 15.90 13.27 -4.95
CA ASN A 189 16.00 14.29 -3.91
C ASN A 189 16.77 13.78 -2.70
N VAL A 190 16.60 12.50 -2.36
CA VAL A 190 17.38 11.84 -1.30
C VAL A 190 18.87 11.87 -1.65
N LEU A 191 19.26 11.50 -2.87
CA LEU A 191 20.66 11.57 -3.31
C LEU A 191 21.22 13.00 -3.25
N LYS A 192 20.45 13.98 -3.73
CA LYS A 192 20.85 15.39 -3.71
C LYS A 192 20.94 16.00 -2.30
N SER A 193 20.36 15.35 -1.31
CA SER A 193 20.37 15.85 0.08
C SER A 193 21.69 15.64 0.82
N GLY A 194 22.62 14.86 0.27
CA GLY A 194 23.89 14.50 0.90
C GLY A 194 23.81 13.31 1.85
N VAL A 195 22.65 12.63 1.95
CA VAL A 195 22.50 11.46 2.84
C VAL A 195 23.38 10.29 2.42
N LEU A 196 23.76 10.20 1.15
CA LEU A 196 24.54 9.08 0.62
C LEU A 196 25.88 8.95 1.36
N GLU A 197 26.56 10.06 1.63
CA GLU A 197 27.81 10.06 2.39
C GLU A 197 27.63 9.41 3.78
N ILE A 198 26.55 9.78 4.48
CA ILE A 198 26.23 9.24 5.82
C ILE A 198 25.93 7.74 5.74
N LEU A 199 25.18 7.33 4.69
CA LEU A 199 24.84 5.91 4.48
C LEU A 199 26.08 5.10 4.12
N ASN A 200 26.95 5.61 3.24
CA ASN A 200 28.19 4.98 2.84
C ASN A 200 29.13 4.79 4.04
N ASP A 201 29.31 5.82 4.87
CA ASP A 201 30.07 5.73 6.12
C ASP A 201 29.51 4.67 7.07
N PHE A 202 28.17 4.59 7.18
CA PHE A 202 27.52 3.61 8.05
C PHE A 202 27.65 2.19 7.54
N VAL A 203 27.49 1.97 6.25
CA VAL A 203 27.55 0.64 5.60
C VAL A 203 29.01 0.21 5.35
N GLY A 204 29.92 1.17 5.17
CA GLY A 204 31.30 0.92 4.79
C GLY A 204 31.44 0.59 3.29
N ASP A 205 30.59 1.19 2.46
CA ASP A 205 30.60 1.02 1.00
C ASP A 205 30.51 2.39 0.32
N ASP A 206 31.52 2.73 -0.49
CA ASP A 206 31.61 4.02 -1.18
C ASP A 206 31.08 3.93 -2.63
N SER A 207 30.35 2.88 -2.97
CA SER A 207 29.78 2.72 -4.31
C SER A 207 28.68 3.74 -4.60
N GLU A 208 28.66 4.25 -5.83
CA GLU A 208 27.55 5.08 -6.30
C GLU A 208 26.36 4.21 -6.70
N PRO A 209 25.13 4.58 -6.32
CA PRO A 209 23.94 3.82 -6.67
C PRO A 209 23.65 3.92 -8.17
N ASP A 210 23.31 2.81 -8.79
CA ASP A 210 22.80 2.79 -10.17
C ASP A 210 21.34 3.26 -10.19
N MET A 211 21.13 4.45 -10.74
CA MET A 211 19.80 5.07 -10.87
C MET A 211 19.22 4.99 -12.29
N SER A 212 19.83 4.22 -13.20
CA SER A 212 19.49 4.20 -14.63
C SER A 212 18.02 3.85 -14.88
N ASP A 213 17.49 2.83 -14.22
CA ASP A 213 16.09 2.39 -14.35
C ASP A 213 15.10 3.44 -13.81
N TRP A 214 15.46 4.08 -12.68
CA TRP A 214 14.67 5.19 -12.12
C TRP A 214 14.66 6.41 -13.01
N GLU A 215 15.81 6.75 -13.64
CA GLU A 215 15.89 7.84 -14.61
C GLU A 215 15.05 7.54 -15.85
N GLU A 216 15.10 6.31 -16.38
CA GLU A 216 14.28 5.92 -17.52
C GLU A 216 12.79 6.05 -17.20
N PHE A 217 12.36 5.53 -16.06
CA PHE A 217 10.97 5.62 -15.62
C PHE A 217 10.53 7.07 -15.39
N SER A 218 11.34 7.89 -14.72
CA SER A 218 11.06 9.32 -14.51
C SER A 218 10.94 10.07 -15.84
N LYS A 219 11.85 9.81 -16.80
CA LYS A 219 11.79 10.40 -18.15
C LYS A 219 10.50 10.01 -18.90
N LYS A 220 10.13 8.72 -18.88
CA LYS A 220 8.89 8.24 -19.50
C LYS A 220 7.65 8.89 -18.87
N ARG A 221 7.61 8.98 -17.55
CA ARG A 221 6.50 9.59 -16.81
C ARG A 221 6.37 11.10 -17.06
N ALA A 222 7.50 11.82 -17.14
CA ALA A 222 7.51 13.26 -17.39
C ALA A 222 7.27 13.64 -18.87
N GLN A 223 7.34 12.68 -19.77
CA GLN A 223 7.19 12.92 -21.19
C GLN A 223 5.75 13.34 -21.52
N LYS A 224 5.60 14.52 -22.13
CA LYS A 224 4.30 14.94 -22.68
C LYS A 224 4.06 14.22 -23.99
N ASN A 225 3.14 13.26 -23.98
CA ASN A 225 2.80 12.47 -25.15
C ASN A 225 1.65 13.13 -25.93
N ALA A 226 1.60 12.87 -27.25
CA ALA A 226 0.56 13.43 -28.11
C ALA A 226 -0.82 12.81 -27.83
N ARG A 227 -0.85 11.54 -27.33
CA ARG A 227 -2.09 10.81 -27.05
C ARG A 227 -2.42 10.85 -25.56
N THR A 228 -3.65 11.20 -25.25
CA THR A 228 -4.23 11.06 -23.90
C THR A 228 -5.24 9.92 -23.89
N VAL A 229 -5.18 9.06 -22.90
CA VAL A 229 -6.16 7.99 -22.67
C VAL A 229 -6.95 8.35 -21.42
N LYS A 230 -8.27 8.39 -21.55
CA LYS A 230 -9.20 8.67 -20.46
C LYS A 230 -9.67 7.36 -19.85
N VAL A 231 -9.36 7.11 -18.58
CA VAL A 231 -9.76 5.91 -17.86
C VAL A 231 -10.77 6.27 -16.77
N GLY A 232 -11.96 5.67 -16.83
CA GLY A 232 -12.98 5.80 -15.79
C GLY A 232 -12.73 4.80 -14.66
N LEU A 233 -12.50 5.29 -13.44
CA LEU A 233 -12.41 4.48 -12.23
C LEU A 233 -13.78 4.50 -11.52
N VAL A 234 -14.57 3.43 -11.68
CA VAL A 234 -15.92 3.34 -11.10
C VAL A 234 -15.82 2.83 -9.65
N ALA A 235 -15.75 3.77 -8.73
CA ALA A 235 -15.34 3.53 -7.34
C ALA A 235 -16.48 3.76 -6.33
N LYS A 236 -16.43 3.04 -5.20
CA LYS A 236 -17.34 3.24 -4.05
C LYS A 236 -16.87 4.37 -3.12
N TYR A 237 -15.55 4.59 -3.01
CA TYR A 237 -14.93 5.45 -2.01
C TYR A 237 -14.22 6.64 -2.67
N VAL A 238 -15.01 7.47 -3.36
CA VAL A 238 -14.49 8.60 -4.17
C VAL A 238 -13.90 9.74 -3.32
N GLY A 239 -14.21 9.79 -2.02
CA GLY A 239 -13.69 10.82 -1.12
C GLY A 239 -12.33 10.52 -0.47
N ASN A 240 -11.76 9.33 -0.72
CA ASN A 240 -10.46 8.91 -0.18
C ASN A 240 -9.67 8.18 -1.27
N GLU A 241 -8.78 8.91 -1.93
CA GLU A 241 -7.97 8.41 -3.04
C GLU A 241 -7.01 7.29 -2.61
N ASP A 242 -6.55 7.29 -1.35
CA ASP A 242 -5.64 6.28 -0.80
C ASP A 242 -6.23 4.87 -0.83
N THR A 243 -7.57 4.76 -0.75
CA THR A 243 -8.25 3.46 -0.84
C THR A 243 -7.91 2.69 -2.12
N TYR A 244 -7.61 3.40 -3.20
CA TYR A 244 -7.30 2.83 -4.51
C TYR A 244 -5.88 3.13 -4.98
N ILE A 245 -4.98 3.53 -4.07
CA ILE A 245 -3.62 3.97 -4.43
C ILE A 245 -2.89 2.94 -5.31
N CYS A 246 -2.99 1.64 -5.02
CA CYS A 246 -2.33 0.61 -5.83
C CYS A 246 -2.89 0.54 -7.25
N VAL A 247 -4.20 0.78 -7.43
CA VAL A 247 -4.84 0.79 -8.75
C VAL A 247 -4.42 2.04 -9.53
N THR A 248 -4.44 3.20 -8.89
CA THR A 248 -4.05 4.46 -9.54
C THR A 248 -2.58 4.48 -9.91
N GLU A 249 -1.69 3.98 -9.05
CA GLU A 249 -0.26 3.87 -9.35
C GLU A 249 0.02 2.86 -10.47
N ALA A 250 -0.69 1.72 -10.50
CA ALA A 250 -0.59 0.78 -11.61
C ALA A 250 -1.02 1.40 -12.95
N LEU A 251 -2.09 2.20 -12.95
CA LEU A 251 -2.54 2.94 -14.15
C LEU A 251 -1.53 4.01 -14.59
N LYS A 252 -0.93 4.74 -13.66
CA LYS A 252 0.13 5.72 -13.95
C LYS A 252 1.37 5.04 -14.55
N ALA A 253 1.79 3.92 -13.97
CA ALA A 253 2.91 3.14 -14.49
C ALA A 253 2.60 2.60 -15.90
N ALA A 254 1.42 2.01 -16.11
CA ALA A 254 0.99 1.51 -17.40
C ALA A 254 0.96 2.63 -18.47
N ALA A 255 0.48 3.82 -18.12
CA ALA A 255 0.49 4.98 -19.03
C ALA A 255 1.89 5.39 -19.43
N ALA A 256 2.83 5.47 -18.47
CA ALA A 256 4.23 5.79 -18.73
C ALA A 256 4.89 4.78 -19.68
N TRP A 257 4.72 3.48 -19.44
CA TRP A 257 5.28 2.42 -20.27
C TRP A 257 4.64 2.31 -21.67
N ASN A 258 3.37 2.73 -21.82
CA ASN A 258 2.69 2.77 -23.11
C ASN A 258 2.85 4.12 -23.84
N ASN A 259 3.63 5.06 -23.31
CA ASN A 259 3.86 6.39 -23.87
C ASN A 259 2.55 7.16 -24.15
N VAL A 260 1.65 7.17 -23.18
CA VAL A 260 0.38 7.92 -23.22
C VAL A 260 0.23 8.80 -21.97
N ASN A 261 -0.51 9.89 -22.10
CA ASN A 261 -0.96 10.66 -20.93
C ASN A 261 -2.18 9.97 -20.33
N LEU A 262 -2.25 9.83 -19.01
CA LEU A 262 -3.42 9.33 -18.31
C LEU A 262 -4.33 10.50 -17.87
N ASP A 263 -5.58 10.48 -18.31
CA ASP A 263 -6.65 11.29 -17.74
C ASP A 263 -7.56 10.37 -16.91
N LEU A 264 -7.31 10.30 -15.60
CA LEU A 264 -8.05 9.45 -14.68
C LEU A 264 -9.34 10.14 -14.20
N ARG A 265 -10.48 9.57 -14.59
CA ARG A 265 -11.82 10.08 -14.24
C ARG A 265 -12.42 9.25 -13.12
N TRP A 266 -12.57 9.86 -11.94
CA TRP A 266 -13.25 9.24 -10.82
C TRP A 266 -14.76 9.28 -11.01
N ILE A 267 -15.37 8.10 -11.10
CA ILE A 267 -16.81 7.94 -11.29
C ILE A 267 -17.40 7.32 -10.02
N ASN A 268 -18.30 8.05 -9.35
CA ASN A 268 -18.96 7.52 -8.16
C ASN A 268 -19.95 6.41 -8.55
N ALA A 269 -19.73 5.20 -8.06
CA ALA A 269 -20.56 4.03 -8.35
C ALA A 269 -22.04 4.20 -7.95
N GLU A 270 -22.38 5.13 -7.07
CA GLU A 270 -23.78 5.41 -6.70
C GLU A 270 -24.47 6.42 -7.65
N LYS A 271 -23.72 7.06 -8.55
CA LYS A 271 -24.20 8.14 -9.42
C LYS A 271 -23.80 7.95 -10.88
N VAL A 272 -23.52 6.71 -11.26
CA VAL A 272 -23.13 6.36 -12.63
C VAL A 272 -24.26 6.63 -13.60
N ASP A 273 -23.95 7.27 -14.70
CA ASP A 273 -24.84 7.45 -15.85
C ASP A 273 -24.08 7.25 -17.17
N ASP A 274 -24.81 7.05 -18.25
CA ASP A 274 -24.27 6.81 -19.60
C ASP A 274 -23.42 7.98 -20.09
N LYS A 275 -23.73 9.20 -19.69
CA LYS A 275 -22.97 10.39 -20.08
C LYS A 275 -21.54 10.32 -19.51
N MET A 276 -21.40 10.01 -18.21
CA MET A 276 -20.08 9.85 -17.57
C MET A 276 -19.28 8.74 -18.24
N LEU A 277 -19.94 7.62 -18.56
CA LEU A 277 -19.31 6.46 -19.19
C LEU A 277 -18.90 6.72 -20.65
N SER A 278 -19.63 7.59 -21.37
CA SER A 278 -19.29 7.96 -22.75
C SER A 278 -18.07 8.88 -22.89
N GLU A 279 -17.62 9.49 -21.78
CA GLU A 279 -16.50 10.43 -21.78
C GLU A 279 -15.12 9.75 -21.59
N VAL A 280 -15.09 8.41 -21.49
CA VAL A 280 -13.85 7.64 -21.20
C VAL A 280 -13.56 6.60 -22.28
N ASP A 281 -12.28 6.28 -22.47
CA ASP A 281 -11.80 5.31 -23.45
C ASP A 281 -11.76 3.88 -22.88
N GLY A 282 -11.83 3.73 -21.56
CA GLY A 282 -11.83 2.44 -20.86
C GLY A 282 -12.28 2.57 -19.42
N LEU A 283 -12.72 1.46 -18.83
CA LEU A 283 -13.24 1.40 -17.48
C LEU A 283 -12.40 0.46 -16.59
N VAL A 284 -12.08 0.93 -15.40
CA VAL A 284 -11.54 0.08 -14.31
C VAL A 284 -12.56 0.09 -13.17
N VAL A 285 -13.03 -1.08 -12.80
CA VAL A 285 -13.99 -1.26 -11.72
C VAL A 285 -13.32 -2.01 -10.57
N PRO A 286 -12.88 -1.30 -9.52
CA PRO A 286 -12.11 -1.88 -8.45
C PRO A 286 -12.96 -2.68 -7.46
N GLY A 287 -12.29 -3.34 -6.51
CA GLY A 287 -12.88 -4.05 -5.39
C GLY A 287 -13.74 -3.18 -4.46
N GLY A 288 -14.31 -3.80 -3.45
CA GLY A 288 -15.13 -3.20 -2.41
C GLY A 288 -16.00 -4.24 -1.73
N PHE A 289 -16.65 -3.84 -0.63
CA PHE A 289 -17.52 -4.70 0.17
C PHE A 289 -18.93 -4.11 0.31
N GLY A 290 -19.92 -4.99 0.48
CA GLY A 290 -21.32 -4.62 0.74
C GLY A 290 -22.05 -4.04 -0.48
N ASN A 291 -23.35 -3.78 -0.31
CA ASN A 291 -24.30 -3.49 -1.41
C ASN A 291 -24.18 -2.09 -2.01
N ARG A 292 -23.59 -1.13 -1.31
CA ARG A 292 -23.51 0.25 -1.76
C ARG A 292 -22.80 0.37 -3.11
N GLY A 293 -23.41 1.01 -4.10
CA GLY A 293 -22.86 1.26 -5.43
C GLY A 293 -22.69 0.01 -6.32
N VAL A 294 -23.25 -1.15 -5.94
CA VAL A 294 -23.16 -2.38 -6.75
C VAL A 294 -23.89 -2.24 -8.07
N GLU A 295 -25.13 -1.75 -8.05
CA GLU A 295 -25.92 -1.59 -9.28
C GLU A 295 -25.26 -0.60 -10.26
N GLY A 296 -24.66 0.49 -9.77
CA GLY A 296 -23.91 1.39 -10.65
C GLY A 296 -22.69 0.76 -11.29
N LYS A 297 -22.00 -0.15 -10.57
CA LYS A 297 -20.92 -0.96 -11.17
C LYS A 297 -21.44 -1.95 -12.22
N ILE A 298 -22.65 -2.51 -12.02
CA ILE A 298 -23.33 -3.37 -13.00
C ILE A 298 -23.73 -2.53 -14.24
N VAL A 299 -24.21 -1.31 -14.05
CA VAL A 299 -24.48 -0.36 -15.16
C VAL A 299 -23.21 -0.11 -15.96
N ALA A 300 -22.08 0.16 -15.31
CA ALA A 300 -20.80 0.36 -15.99
C ALA A 300 -20.34 -0.89 -16.77
N ALA A 301 -20.54 -2.10 -16.21
CA ALA A 301 -20.24 -3.33 -16.90
C ALA A 301 -21.14 -3.56 -18.13
N ASN A 302 -22.44 -3.30 -18.01
CA ASN A 302 -23.38 -3.38 -19.14
C ASN A 302 -23.02 -2.36 -20.23
N TYR A 303 -22.72 -1.12 -19.85
CA TYR A 303 -22.28 -0.08 -20.80
C TYR A 303 -21.05 -0.52 -21.58
N ALA A 304 -20.04 -1.10 -20.90
CA ALA A 304 -18.86 -1.60 -21.55
C ALA A 304 -19.15 -2.70 -22.58
N LEU A 305 -20.05 -3.63 -22.24
CA LEU A 305 -20.50 -4.69 -23.14
C LEU A 305 -21.30 -4.15 -24.35
N ASP A 306 -22.16 -3.15 -24.15
CA ASP A 306 -23.01 -2.57 -25.21
C ASP A 306 -22.22 -1.71 -26.20
N HIS A 307 -21.13 -1.09 -25.75
CA HIS A 307 -20.37 -0.10 -26.53
C HIS A 307 -18.95 -0.58 -26.89
N ASP A 308 -18.61 -1.85 -26.59
CA ASP A 308 -17.27 -2.43 -26.81
C ASP A 308 -16.14 -1.62 -26.17
N VAL A 309 -16.43 -1.06 -24.96
CA VAL A 309 -15.44 -0.31 -24.18
C VAL A 309 -14.56 -1.27 -23.39
N PRO A 310 -13.22 -1.13 -23.45
CA PRO A 310 -12.30 -1.92 -22.61
C PRO A 310 -12.68 -1.84 -21.13
N TYR A 311 -12.83 -3.00 -20.49
CA TYR A 311 -13.24 -3.12 -19.10
C TYR A 311 -12.27 -4.00 -18.33
N LEU A 312 -11.80 -3.52 -17.18
CA LEU A 312 -11.01 -4.29 -16.22
C LEU A 312 -11.75 -4.32 -14.86
N GLY A 313 -12.25 -5.48 -14.50
CA GLY A 313 -12.88 -5.73 -13.21
C GLY A 313 -11.90 -6.37 -12.22
N LEU A 314 -11.68 -5.72 -11.07
CA LEU A 314 -10.81 -6.20 -10.00
C LEU A 314 -11.67 -6.64 -8.81
N CYS A 315 -11.54 -7.89 -8.36
CA CYS A 315 -12.29 -8.46 -7.23
C CYS A 315 -13.81 -8.26 -7.44
N LEU A 316 -14.47 -7.41 -6.66
CA LEU A 316 -15.89 -7.06 -6.86
C LEU A 316 -16.18 -6.57 -8.29
N GLY A 317 -15.26 -5.88 -8.93
CA GLY A 317 -15.43 -5.42 -10.31
C GLY A 317 -15.60 -6.56 -11.31
N MET A 318 -14.86 -7.66 -11.14
CA MET A 318 -15.04 -8.89 -11.92
C MET A 318 -16.39 -9.54 -11.57
N GLN A 319 -16.73 -9.64 -10.29
CA GLN A 319 -17.99 -10.25 -9.83
C GLN A 319 -19.23 -9.55 -10.41
N VAL A 320 -19.25 -8.21 -10.42
CA VAL A 320 -20.37 -7.45 -11.02
C VAL A 320 -20.43 -7.58 -12.53
N ALA A 321 -19.30 -7.75 -13.21
CA ALA A 321 -19.28 -8.05 -14.64
C ALA A 321 -19.90 -9.44 -14.93
N CYS A 322 -19.64 -10.44 -14.09
CA CYS A 322 -20.30 -11.74 -14.16
C CYS A 322 -21.82 -11.60 -13.96
N ILE A 323 -22.26 -10.85 -12.96
CA ILE A 323 -23.70 -10.60 -12.72
C ILE A 323 -24.33 -9.90 -13.93
N ALA A 324 -23.69 -8.86 -14.49
CA ALA A 324 -24.17 -8.16 -15.68
C ALA A 324 -24.31 -9.11 -16.87
N ASN A 325 -23.30 -9.92 -17.17
CA ASN A 325 -23.32 -10.88 -18.27
C ASN A 325 -24.40 -11.96 -18.08
N ALA A 326 -24.55 -12.49 -16.87
CA ALA A 326 -25.58 -13.49 -16.55
C ALA A 326 -27.00 -12.93 -16.73
N ARG A 327 -27.27 -11.70 -16.27
CA ARG A 327 -28.57 -11.04 -16.47
C ARG A 327 -28.88 -10.82 -17.95
N ARG A 328 -27.89 -10.49 -18.78
CA ARG A 328 -28.01 -10.38 -20.25
C ARG A 328 -28.28 -11.73 -20.91
N ALA A 329 -27.72 -12.81 -20.37
CA ALA A 329 -27.92 -14.18 -20.83
C ALA A 329 -29.31 -14.76 -20.48
N GLY A 330 -30.14 -14.00 -19.78
CA GLY A 330 -31.50 -14.41 -19.39
C GLY A 330 -31.65 -14.89 -17.96
N LEU A 331 -30.56 -14.92 -17.16
CA LEU A 331 -30.60 -15.17 -15.73
C LEU A 331 -30.94 -13.84 -15.01
N THR A 332 -32.22 -13.44 -15.10
CA THR A 332 -32.65 -12.10 -14.71
C THR A 332 -32.50 -11.79 -13.23
N GLN A 333 -32.40 -12.83 -12.38
CA GLN A 333 -32.21 -12.71 -10.94
C GLN A 333 -30.75 -12.98 -10.52
N ALA A 334 -29.83 -13.10 -11.50
CA ALA A 334 -28.41 -13.35 -11.20
C ALA A 334 -27.85 -12.32 -10.22
N ASN A 335 -27.23 -12.83 -9.16
CA ASN A 335 -26.70 -11.99 -8.08
C ASN A 335 -25.53 -12.70 -7.38
N SER A 336 -24.95 -12.00 -6.39
CA SER A 336 -24.00 -12.53 -5.44
C SER A 336 -24.70 -12.87 -4.12
N GLU A 337 -24.30 -13.95 -3.47
CA GLU A 337 -24.73 -14.28 -2.10
C GLU A 337 -24.27 -13.23 -1.07
N GLU A 338 -23.30 -12.38 -1.40
CA GLU A 338 -22.92 -11.22 -0.58
C GLU A 338 -24.07 -10.22 -0.46
N PHE A 339 -24.84 -10.05 -1.54
CA PHE A 339 -25.85 -8.99 -1.65
C PHE A 339 -27.26 -9.53 -1.42
N ASP A 340 -27.49 -10.77 -1.83
CA ASP A 340 -28.76 -11.46 -1.67
C ASP A 340 -28.51 -12.96 -1.39
N LYS A 341 -28.62 -13.32 -0.10
CA LYS A 341 -28.41 -14.71 0.36
C LYS A 341 -29.49 -15.69 -0.13
N GLU A 342 -30.64 -15.16 -0.55
CA GLU A 342 -31.79 -15.97 -1.01
C GLU A 342 -31.84 -16.10 -2.55
N THR A 343 -30.86 -15.51 -3.26
CA THR A 343 -30.84 -15.58 -4.72
C THR A 343 -30.78 -17.02 -5.22
N LYS A 344 -31.65 -17.34 -6.19
CA LYS A 344 -31.67 -18.67 -6.83
C LYS A 344 -30.64 -18.80 -7.97
N GLU A 345 -30.14 -17.66 -8.45
CA GLU A 345 -29.16 -17.55 -9.54
C GLU A 345 -27.87 -16.96 -8.99
N ASN A 346 -27.24 -17.67 -8.06
CA ASN A 346 -26.02 -17.26 -7.36
C ASN A 346 -24.78 -17.45 -8.23
N VAL A 347 -24.62 -16.63 -9.26
CA VAL A 347 -23.45 -16.65 -10.15
C VAL A 347 -22.14 -16.29 -9.42
N ILE A 348 -22.26 -15.62 -8.27
CA ILE A 348 -21.19 -15.38 -7.31
C ILE A 348 -21.65 -15.96 -5.97
N TYR A 349 -20.86 -16.84 -5.39
CA TYR A 349 -21.20 -17.53 -4.15
C TYR A 349 -20.12 -17.45 -3.10
N LEU A 350 -20.47 -17.76 -1.86
CA LEU A 350 -19.54 -17.83 -0.74
C LEU A 350 -18.61 -19.04 -0.90
N MET A 351 -17.31 -18.81 -0.84
CA MET A 351 -16.31 -19.88 -0.94
C MET A 351 -16.48 -20.89 0.21
N ASN A 352 -16.28 -22.16 -0.09
CA ASN A 352 -16.29 -23.23 0.91
C ASN A 352 -15.33 -22.91 2.07
N GLY A 353 -15.81 -23.12 3.30
CA GLY A 353 -15.03 -22.86 4.52
C GLY A 353 -14.97 -21.39 4.94
N GLN A 354 -15.77 -20.53 4.31
CA GLN A 354 -15.92 -19.11 4.69
C GLN A 354 -17.21 -18.83 5.49
N GLU A 355 -18.05 -19.84 5.67
CA GLU A 355 -19.32 -19.73 6.41
C GLU A 355 -19.07 -19.29 7.87
N GLY A 356 -19.84 -18.30 8.33
CA GLY A 356 -19.75 -17.76 9.69
C GLY A 356 -18.50 -16.91 9.98
N LYS A 357 -17.70 -16.58 8.95
CA LYS A 357 -16.50 -15.77 9.09
C LYS A 357 -16.65 -14.35 8.56
N GLU A 358 -17.87 -13.92 8.22
CA GLU A 358 -18.13 -12.64 7.53
C GLU A 358 -17.64 -11.40 8.33
N SER A 359 -17.64 -11.51 9.66
CA SER A 359 -17.17 -10.46 10.58
C SER A 359 -15.74 -10.69 11.09
N THR A 360 -15.04 -11.75 10.63
CA THR A 360 -13.71 -12.10 11.14
C THR A 360 -12.65 -11.61 10.15
N GLY A 361 -11.80 -10.68 10.60
CA GLY A 361 -10.65 -10.23 9.83
C GLY A 361 -9.61 -11.34 9.60
N GLY A 362 -8.84 -11.25 8.52
CA GLY A 362 -7.78 -12.22 8.20
C GLY A 362 -8.28 -13.63 7.80
N SER A 363 -9.57 -13.78 7.48
CA SER A 363 -10.17 -15.08 7.19
C SER A 363 -10.54 -15.33 5.73
N MET A 364 -10.39 -14.33 4.87
CA MET A 364 -10.66 -14.43 3.42
C MET A 364 -9.60 -15.28 2.69
N ARG A 365 -9.80 -15.53 1.40
CA ARG A 365 -8.70 -15.97 0.52
C ARG A 365 -7.73 -14.81 0.39
N LEU A 366 -6.55 -14.93 1.00
CA LEU A 366 -5.54 -13.90 1.11
C LEU A 366 -4.20 -14.40 0.58
N GLY A 367 -3.48 -13.53 -0.14
CA GLY A 367 -2.14 -13.82 -0.65
C GLY A 367 -2.14 -14.33 -2.08
N ASP A 368 -1.03 -14.92 -2.47
CA ASP A 368 -0.77 -15.34 -3.83
C ASP A 368 -1.43 -16.68 -4.17
N PHE A 369 -2.14 -16.70 -5.29
CA PHE A 369 -2.78 -17.92 -5.81
C PHE A 369 -2.46 -18.09 -7.29
N PRO A 370 -2.16 -19.34 -7.72
CA PRO A 370 -1.91 -19.64 -9.12
C PRO A 370 -3.20 -19.55 -9.93
N ALA A 371 -3.08 -19.03 -11.15
CA ALA A 371 -4.16 -19.02 -12.14
C ALA A 371 -3.64 -19.48 -13.50
N LYS A 372 -4.48 -20.19 -14.26
CA LYS A 372 -4.19 -20.68 -15.60
C LYS A 372 -5.02 -19.91 -16.62
N LEU A 373 -4.38 -19.17 -17.47
CA LEU A 373 -5.01 -18.40 -18.53
C LEU A 373 -5.29 -19.28 -19.75
N VAL A 374 -6.40 -19.02 -20.43
CA VAL A 374 -6.73 -19.68 -21.69
C VAL A 374 -5.70 -19.29 -22.75
N LYS A 375 -5.04 -20.30 -23.34
CA LYS A 375 -4.03 -20.09 -24.37
C LYS A 375 -4.61 -19.34 -25.56
N GLY A 376 -3.94 -18.25 -25.96
CA GLY A 376 -4.37 -17.40 -27.09
C GLY A 376 -5.37 -16.30 -26.72
N SER A 377 -5.88 -16.25 -25.50
CA SER A 377 -6.73 -15.16 -25.01
C SER A 377 -5.99 -13.81 -25.01
N LYS A 378 -6.74 -12.70 -24.98
CA LYS A 378 -6.17 -11.34 -24.82
C LYS A 378 -5.32 -11.27 -23.54
N THR A 379 -5.84 -11.81 -22.43
CA THR A 379 -5.16 -11.83 -21.15
C THR A 379 -3.83 -12.58 -21.21
N ALA A 380 -3.81 -13.79 -21.80
CA ALA A 380 -2.57 -14.55 -21.94
C ALA A 380 -1.52 -13.83 -22.81
N LYS A 381 -1.96 -13.07 -23.82
CA LYS A 381 -1.07 -12.23 -24.64
C LYS A 381 -0.49 -11.05 -23.86
N ILE A 382 -1.30 -10.39 -23.01
CA ILE A 382 -0.86 -9.28 -22.16
C ILE A 382 0.16 -9.76 -21.11
N TYR A 383 -0.10 -10.89 -20.46
CA TYR A 383 0.85 -11.49 -19.49
C TYR A 383 2.08 -12.15 -20.15
N GLY A 384 2.03 -12.44 -21.44
CA GLY A 384 3.10 -13.18 -22.14
C GLY A 384 3.27 -14.64 -21.71
N LYS A 385 2.38 -15.16 -20.85
CA LYS A 385 2.42 -16.50 -20.26
C LYS A 385 1.02 -16.98 -19.94
N THR A 386 0.87 -18.30 -19.74
CA THR A 386 -0.44 -18.93 -19.41
C THR A 386 -0.58 -19.31 -17.95
N ASN A 387 0.51 -19.49 -17.23
CA ASN A 387 0.49 -19.72 -15.78
C ASN A 387 0.94 -18.44 -15.09
N ILE A 388 0.08 -17.88 -14.27
CA ILE A 388 0.32 -16.65 -13.52
C ILE A 388 0.04 -16.87 -12.04
N VAL A 389 0.52 -15.96 -11.24
CA VAL A 389 0.17 -15.87 -9.81
C VAL A 389 -0.41 -14.49 -9.60
N GLU A 390 -1.54 -14.42 -8.92
CA GLU A 390 -2.20 -13.17 -8.58
C GLU A 390 -2.47 -13.10 -7.10
N ARG A 391 -2.38 -11.89 -6.54
CA ARG A 391 -2.64 -11.64 -5.12
C ARG A 391 -4.12 -11.44 -4.88
N HIS A 392 -4.70 -12.31 -4.06
CA HIS A 392 -6.13 -12.35 -3.77
C HIS A 392 -6.47 -11.70 -2.43
N ARG A 393 -7.65 -11.06 -2.37
CA ARG A 393 -8.32 -10.63 -1.14
C ARG A 393 -9.82 -10.65 -1.37
N HIS A 394 -10.45 -11.81 -1.25
CA HIS A 394 -11.88 -11.97 -1.43
C HIS A 394 -12.43 -13.18 -0.67
N ARG A 395 -13.74 -13.23 -0.48
CA ARG A 395 -14.50 -14.27 0.20
C ARG A 395 -15.50 -14.96 -0.73
N TYR A 396 -15.92 -14.24 -1.76
CA TYR A 396 -16.85 -14.72 -2.76
C TYR A 396 -16.15 -14.98 -4.07
N GLU A 397 -16.60 -15.98 -4.81
CA GLU A 397 -16.00 -16.36 -6.09
C GLU A 397 -17.08 -16.73 -7.13
N PHE A 398 -16.65 -16.85 -8.39
CA PHE A 398 -17.51 -17.27 -9.49
C PHE A 398 -17.98 -18.71 -9.31
N ASN A 399 -19.27 -18.93 -9.52
CA ASN A 399 -19.89 -20.25 -9.45
C ASN A 399 -19.70 -21.01 -10.76
N ASN A 400 -18.79 -21.98 -10.76
CA ASN A 400 -18.41 -22.76 -11.94
C ASN A 400 -19.58 -23.55 -12.56
N SER A 401 -20.70 -23.72 -11.86
CA SER A 401 -21.89 -24.35 -12.46
C SER A 401 -22.47 -23.56 -13.64
N TYR A 402 -22.15 -22.25 -13.72
CA TYR A 402 -22.57 -21.34 -14.79
C TYR A 402 -21.54 -21.18 -15.92
N GLU A 403 -20.38 -21.84 -15.86
CA GLU A 403 -19.27 -21.68 -16.82
C GLU A 403 -19.74 -21.84 -18.28
N LYS A 404 -20.55 -22.87 -18.56
CA LYS A 404 -21.06 -23.13 -19.92
C LYS A 404 -21.99 -22.02 -20.47
N GLU A 405 -22.77 -21.39 -19.59
CA GLU A 405 -23.62 -20.24 -19.95
C GLU A 405 -22.76 -19.04 -20.32
N PHE A 406 -21.70 -18.83 -19.58
CA PHE A 406 -20.77 -17.71 -19.83
C PHE A 406 -19.99 -17.89 -21.13
N GLU A 407 -19.46 -19.11 -21.39
CA GLU A 407 -18.78 -19.42 -22.65
C GLU A 407 -19.68 -19.21 -23.88
N LYS A 408 -20.95 -19.60 -23.82
CA LYS A 408 -21.93 -19.37 -24.90
C LYS A 408 -22.17 -17.89 -25.19
N ASN A 409 -22.01 -17.03 -24.17
CA ASN A 409 -22.23 -15.60 -24.27
C ASN A 409 -20.91 -14.82 -24.47
N GLY A 410 -19.81 -15.51 -24.75
CA GLY A 410 -18.52 -14.91 -25.13
C GLY A 410 -17.69 -14.36 -23.98
N MET A 411 -17.95 -14.81 -22.75
CA MET A 411 -17.19 -14.42 -21.56
C MET A 411 -16.37 -15.59 -20.99
#